data_af8b539e80adf05a9757d05c956ad5fc
#
_entry.id   af8b539e80adf05a9757d05c956ad5fc
#
_cell.length_a   1.000
_cell.length_b   1.000
_cell.length_c   1.000
_cell.angle_alpha   90.00
_cell.angle_beta   90.00
_cell.angle_gamma   90.00
#
_symmetry.space_group_name_H-M   'P 1'
#
loop_
_entity.id
_entity.type
_entity.pdbx_description
1 polymer ?
#
loop_
_entity_poly.entity_id
_entity_poly.type
_entity_poly.pdbx_seq_one_letter_code
_entity_poly.pdbx_strand_id
1 'polypeptide(L)'
;MSSLNINDLDSVYNYIISTISSKEFRNPIKDYIDENCQIFFDVTENTFQQGALFNEFTQLIDNLLDKMIKSKGITDEMFLLSAKKGIENPNKPKDKKYFEQLMAFNNYNYFKNMMTKRNYQILKLIEEEMIKKGEEKKDNQIIH
;
A
#
# COMPACT_ATOMS: atom_id res chain seq x y z
N MET A 1 25.84 16.29 -2.14
CA MET A 1 24.58 15.65 -2.52
C MET A 1 24.52 15.48 -4.03
N SER A 2 24.51 14.24 -4.47
CA SER A 2 24.38 13.98 -5.89
C SER A 2 22.93 14.21 -6.32
N SER A 3 22.71 15.07 -7.30
CA SER A 3 21.42 15.21 -7.92
C SER A 3 21.13 13.97 -8.77
N LEU A 4 19.84 13.64 -8.88
CA LEU A 4 19.41 12.52 -9.71
C LEU A 4 19.78 12.76 -11.18
N ASN A 5 20.47 11.81 -11.78
CA ASN A 5 20.79 11.86 -13.20
C ASN A 5 19.72 11.11 -13.99
N ILE A 6 18.77 11.84 -14.59
CA ILE A 6 17.67 11.26 -15.35
C ILE A 6 18.11 10.64 -16.67
N ASN A 7 19.34 10.89 -17.11
CA ASN A 7 19.90 10.27 -18.32
C ASN A 7 20.53 8.91 -18.06
N ASP A 8 20.68 8.53 -16.78
CA ASP A 8 21.22 7.24 -16.38
C ASP A 8 20.08 6.36 -15.83
N LEU A 9 19.76 5.31 -16.55
CA LEU A 9 18.67 4.41 -16.21
C LEU A 9 18.86 3.76 -14.83
N ASP A 10 20.09 3.40 -14.46
CA ASP A 10 20.39 2.82 -13.16
C ASP A 10 20.14 3.81 -12.02
N SER A 11 20.50 5.09 -12.21
CA SER A 11 20.22 6.14 -11.24
C SER A 11 18.71 6.35 -11.07
N VAL A 12 17.96 6.36 -12.16
CA VAL A 12 16.49 6.48 -12.15
C VAL A 12 15.87 5.29 -11.44
N TYR A 13 16.31 4.09 -11.76
CA TYR A 13 15.83 2.86 -11.13
C TYR A 13 16.04 2.90 -9.61
N ASN A 14 17.24 3.22 -9.18
CA ASN A 14 17.59 3.26 -7.76
C ASN A 14 16.78 4.32 -7.02
N TYR A 15 16.55 5.47 -7.63
CA TYR A 15 15.72 6.53 -7.06
C TYR A 15 14.26 6.07 -6.91
N ILE A 16 13.70 5.45 -7.95
CA ILE A 16 12.32 4.98 -7.90
C ILE A 16 12.12 3.93 -6.82
N ILE A 17 12.98 2.91 -6.76
CA ILE A 17 12.82 1.83 -5.78
C ILE A 17 13.01 2.34 -4.35
N SER A 18 13.97 3.23 -4.14
CA SER A 18 14.19 3.86 -2.85
C SER A 18 12.96 4.68 -2.41
N THR A 19 12.29 5.35 -3.35
CA THR A 19 11.11 6.16 -3.09
C THR A 19 9.88 5.31 -2.79
N ILE A 20 9.54 4.35 -3.66
CA ILE A 20 8.33 3.54 -3.47
C ILE A 20 8.41 2.58 -2.29
N SER A 21 9.62 2.29 -1.81
CA SER A 21 9.84 1.49 -0.60
C SER A 21 9.93 2.33 0.67
N SER A 22 9.98 3.65 0.55
CA SER A 22 10.14 4.56 1.69
C SER A 22 8.87 4.69 2.52
N LYS A 23 9.03 5.09 3.78
CA LYS A 23 7.91 5.36 4.68
C LYS A 23 7.08 6.53 4.19
N GLU A 24 7.71 7.55 3.63
CA GLU A 24 7.04 8.74 3.11
C GLU A 24 6.06 8.40 2.00
N PHE A 25 6.37 7.39 1.19
CA PHE A 25 5.49 6.92 0.14
C PHE A 25 4.43 5.95 0.68
N ARG A 26 4.81 5.03 1.56
CA ARG A 26 3.96 3.93 1.99
C ARG A 26 2.99 4.30 3.11
N ASN A 27 3.37 5.18 4.03
CA ASN A 27 2.53 5.50 5.17
C ASN A 27 1.19 6.15 4.78
N PRO A 28 1.12 7.10 3.84
CA PRO A 28 -0.18 7.63 3.41
C PRO A 28 -1.10 6.55 2.84
N ILE A 29 -0.53 5.56 2.15
CA ILE A 29 -1.28 4.44 1.58
C ILE A 29 -1.85 3.55 2.69
N LYS A 30 -1.02 3.19 3.66
CA LYS A 30 -1.44 2.38 4.82
C LYS A 30 -2.50 3.10 5.63
N ASP A 31 -2.33 4.38 5.87
CA ASP A 31 -3.28 5.18 6.62
C ASP A 31 -4.64 5.22 5.92
N TYR A 32 -4.63 5.41 4.59
CA TYR A 32 -5.86 5.39 3.81
C TYR A 32 -6.59 4.05 3.93
N ILE A 33 -5.85 2.95 3.81
CA ILE A 33 -6.42 1.61 3.92
C ILE A 33 -7.06 1.42 5.31
N ASP A 34 -6.34 1.75 6.37
CA ASP A 34 -6.81 1.55 7.75
C ASP A 34 -8.02 2.43 8.09
N GLU A 35 -8.07 3.64 7.54
CA GLU A 35 -9.17 4.58 7.78
C GLU A 35 -10.45 4.23 7.00
N ASN A 36 -10.34 3.49 5.89
CA ASN A 36 -11.46 3.30 4.96
C ASN A 36 -11.86 1.85 4.72
N CYS A 37 -11.20 0.88 5.36
CA CYS A 37 -11.48 -0.53 5.08
C CYS A 37 -12.77 -1.05 5.76
N GLN A 38 -13.39 -0.30 6.67
CA GLN A 38 -14.50 -0.76 7.50
C GLN A 38 -15.74 -1.19 6.71
N ILE A 39 -15.96 -0.63 5.52
CA ILE A 39 -17.12 -0.97 4.70
C ILE A 39 -16.88 -2.19 3.78
N PHE A 40 -15.71 -2.83 3.90
CA PHE A 40 -15.35 -4.00 3.06
C PHE A 40 -15.51 -5.28 3.88
N PHE A 41 -16.76 -5.78 3.96
CA PHE A 41 -17.08 -7.00 4.73
C PHE A 41 -17.12 -8.25 3.86
N ASP A 42 -17.49 -8.11 2.59
CA ASP A 42 -17.76 -9.24 1.70
C ASP A 42 -17.15 -8.95 0.32
N VAL A 43 -16.26 -9.84 -0.14
CA VAL A 43 -15.59 -9.69 -1.44
C VAL A 43 -16.55 -9.82 -2.62
N THR A 44 -17.74 -10.39 -2.41
CA THR A 44 -18.75 -10.53 -3.48
C THR A 44 -19.62 -9.30 -3.63
N GLU A 45 -19.65 -8.41 -2.62
CA GLU A 45 -20.46 -7.22 -2.63
C GLU A 45 -19.76 -6.06 -3.35
N ASN A 46 -20.45 -5.41 -4.28
CA ASN A 46 -19.96 -4.23 -4.97
C ASN A 46 -20.90 -3.06 -4.70
N THR A 47 -20.47 -2.12 -3.86
CA THR A 47 -21.26 -0.94 -3.54
C THR A 47 -20.73 0.29 -4.28
N PHE A 48 -21.58 1.27 -4.47
CA PHE A 48 -21.20 2.57 -5.00
C PHE A 48 -20.10 3.22 -4.14
N GLN A 49 -20.24 3.09 -2.83
CA GLN A 49 -19.30 3.64 -1.85
C GLN A 49 -17.91 3.03 -2.00
N GLN A 50 -17.84 1.72 -2.22
CA GLN A 50 -16.56 1.03 -2.45
C GLN A 50 -15.87 1.51 -3.72
N GLY A 51 -16.65 1.74 -4.79
CA GLY A 51 -16.13 2.30 -6.03
C GLY A 51 -15.59 3.72 -5.87
N ALA A 52 -16.27 4.54 -5.08
CA ALA A 52 -15.81 5.90 -4.78
C ALA A 52 -14.50 5.89 -4.02
N LEU A 53 -14.34 4.99 -3.06
CA LEU A 53 -13.10 4.84 -2.31
C LEU A 53 -11.95 4.34 -3.20
N PHE A 54 -12.24 3.47 -4.16
CA PHE A 54 -11.23 3.04 -5.12
C PHE A 54 -10.73 4.22 -5.96
N ASN A 55 -11.61 5.08 -6.41
CA ASN A 55 -11.24 6.28 -7.17
C ASN A 55 -10.37 7.23 -6.34
N GLU A 56 -10.70 7.43 -5.08
CA GLU A 56 -9.88 8.23 -4.16
C GLU A 56 -8.51 7.60 -3.95
N PHE A 57 -8.47 6.28 -3.81
CA PHE A 57 -7.22 5.53 -3.61
C PHE A 57 -6.29 5.68 -4.81
N THR A 58 -6.81 5.49 -6.03
CA THR A 58 -6.00 5.65 -7.24
C THR A 58 -5.48 7.08 -7.38
N GLN A 59 -6.29 8.06 -6.99
CA GLN A 59 -5.87 9.46 -7.01
C GLN A 59 -4.77 9.73 -5.98
N LEU A 60 -4.86 9.13 -4.80
CA LEU A 60 -3.79 9.22 -3.79
C LEU A 60 -2.47 8.68 -4.35
N ILE A 61 -2.50 7.50 -4.99
CA ILE A 61 -1.31 6.91 -5.59
C ILE A 61 -0.74 7.83 -6.68
N ASP A 62 -1.59 8.34 -7.56
CA ASP A 62 -1.15 9.25 -8.64
C ASP A 62 -0.52 10.52 -8.08
N ASN A 63 -1.10 11.09 -7.02
CA ASN A 63 -0.56 12.29 -6.38
C ASN A 63 0.81 12.02 -5.75
N LEU A 64 0.98 10.86 -5.11
CA LEU A 64 2.27 10.47 -4.53
C LEU A 64 3.33 10.30 -5.62
N LEU A 65 2.97 9.65 -6.74
CA LEU A 65 3.86 9.47 -7.87
C LEU A 65 4.25 10.82 -8.50
N ASP A 66 3.28 11.71 -8.69
CA ASP A 66 3.53 13.04 -9.24
C ASP A 66 4.49 13.83 -8.35
N LYS A 67 4.22 13.85 -7.05
CA LYS A 67 4.99 14.63 -6.08
C LYS A 67 6.40 14.08 -5.89
N MET A 68 6.56 12.76 -5.82
CA MET A 68 7.80 12.14 -5.38
C MET A 68 8.65 11.60 -6.52
N ILE A 69 8.05 11.29 -7.66
CA ILE A 69 8.74 10.71 -8.82
C ILE A 69 8.76 11.67 -10.01
N LYS A 70 7.58 12.04 -10.52
CA LYS A 70 7.48 12.88 -11.73
C LYS A 70 8.05 14.28 -11.53
N SER A 71 7.96 14.82 -10.32
CA SER A 71 8.54 16.14 -10.00
C SER A 71 10.06 16.19 -10.16
N LYS A 72 10.71 15.03 -10.22
CA LYS A 72 12.16 14.90 -10.42
C LYS A 72 12.54 14.80 -11.91
N GLY A 73 11.58 14.93 -12.81
CA GLY A 73 11.82 14.82 -14.24
C GLY A 73 11.72 13.39 -14.79
N ILE A 74 11.32 12.44 -13.94
CA ILE A 74 11.15 11.05 -14.36
C ILE A 74 9.81 10.94 -15.11
N THR A 75 9.87 10.55 -16.37
CA THR A 75 8.68 10.37 -17.22
C THR A 75 8.00 9.03 -16.95
N ASP A 76 6.74 8.90 -17.40
CA ASP A 76 6.01 7.64 -17.33
C ASP A 76 6.77 6.51 -18.03
N GLU A 77 7.39 6.81 -19.16
CA GLU A 77 8.20 5.85 -19.92
C GLU A 77 9.40 5.34 -19.12
N MET A 78 10.14 6.26 -18.49
CA MET A 78 11.26 5.91 -17.62
C MET A 78 10.81 5.05 -16.45
N PHE A 79 9.65 5.37 -15.87
CA PHE A 79 9.08 4.62 -14.76
C PHE A 79 8.74 3.19 -15.22
N LEU A 80 8.06 3.04 -16.34
CA LEU A 80 7.68 1.73 -16.88
C LEU A 80 8.91 0.87 -17.21
N LEU A 81 9.96 1.46 -17.76
CA LEU A 81 11.22 0.76 -18.02
C LEU A 81 11.86 0.26 -16.72
N SER A 82 11.86 1.09 -15.69
CA SER A 82 12.38 0.71 -14.36
C SER A 82 11.57 -0.41 -13.74
N ALA A 83 10.23 -0.33 -13.84
CA ALA A 83 9.32 -1.34 -13.31
C ALA A 83 9.55 -2.69 -14.02
N LYS A 84 9.67 -2.68 -15.33
CA LYS A 84 9.96 -3.88 -16.12
C LYS A 84 11.29 -4.51 -15.69
N LYS A 85 12.33 -3.70 -15.54
CA LYS A 85 13.64 -4.15 -15.09
C LYS A 85 13.57 -4.80 -13.70
N GLY A 86 12.85 -4.19 -12.77
CA GLY A 86 12.70 -4.71 -11.41
C GLY A 86 11.90 -6.00 -11.35
N ILE A 87 10.81 -6.09 -12.11
CA ILE A 87 9.94 -7.27 -12.16
C ILE A 87 10.66 -8.46 -12.80
N GLU A 88 11.46 -8.22 -13.82
CA GLU A 88 12.17 -9.28 -14.55
C GLU A 88 13.48 -9.73 -13.88
N ASN A 89 13.94 -9.03 -12.84
CA ASN A 89 15.22 -9.37 -12.20
C ASN A 89 15.04 -10.44 -11.12
N PRO A 90 15.52 -11.68 -11.33
CA PRO A 90 15.37 -12.76 -10.33
C PRO A 90 16.24 -12.56 -9.09
N ASN A 91 17.23 -11.67 -9.14
CA ASN A 91 18.17 -11.45 -8.04
C ASN A 91 17.66 -10.43 -7.01
N LYS A 92 16.54 -9.74 -7.31
CA LYS A 92 15.97 -8.69 -6.43
C LYS A 92 14.48 -8.92 -6.22
N PRO A 93 14.08 -9.97 -5.46
CA PRO A 93 12.67 -10.28 -5.27
C PRO A 93 11.89 -9.22 -4.50
N LYS A 94 12.55 -8.43 -3.64
CA LYS A 94 11.89 -7.33 -2.92
C LYS A 94 11.50 -6.21 -3.88
N ASP A 95 12.39 -5.84 -4.81
CA ASP A 95 12.11 -4.81 -5.82
C ASP A 95 10.93 -5.24 -6.68
N LYS A 96 10.92 -6.50 -7.10
CA LYS A 96 9.83 -7.09 -7.87
C LYS A 96 8.49 -6.92 -7.14
N LYS A 97 8.44 -7.24 -5.85
CA LYS A 97 7.22 -7.11 -5.04
C LYS A 97 6.72 -5.67 -4.98
N TYR A 98 7.61 -4.71 -4.79
CA TYR A 98 7.23 -3.30 -4.72
C TYR A 98 6.62 -2.81 -6.03
N PHE A 99 7.24 -3.14 -7.16
CA PHE A 99 6.72 -2.75 -8.47
C PHE A 99 5.40 -3.45 -8.80
N GLU A 100 5.30 -4.75 -8.55
CA GLU A 100 4.07 -5.51 -8.79
C GLU A 100 2.91 -4.98 -7.95
N GLN A 101 3.15 -4.68 -6.67
CA GLN A 101 2.14 -4.13 -5.78
C GLN A 101 1.66 -2.77 -6.28
N LEU A 102 2.59 -1.90 -6.66
CA LEU A 102 2.24 -0.57 -7.16
C LEU A 102 1.38 -0.65 -8.42
N MET A 103 1.71 -1.55 -9.33
CA MET A 103 0.92 -1.76 -10.55
C MET A 103 -0.45 -2.37 -10.24
N ALA A 104 -0.52 -3.26 -9.24
CA ALA A 104 -1.78 -3.89 -8.82
C ALA A 104 -2.74 -2.88 -8.15
N PHE A 105 -2.25 -1.79 -7.60
CA PHE A 105 -3.10 -0.76 -6.99
C PHE A 105 -4.10 -0.14 -7.97
N ASN A 106 -3.89 -0.25 -9.26
CA ASN A 106 -4.82 0.20 -10.29
C ASN A 106 -5.93 -0.81 -10.59
N ASN A 107 -5.88 -1.99 -9.99
CA ASN A 107 -6.85 -3.04 -10.20
C ASN A 107 -7.90 -3.02 -9.07
N TYR A 108 -9.18 -2.87 -9.44
CA TYR A 108 -10.27 -2.79 -8.47
C TYR A 108 -10.39 -4.07 -7.62
N ASN A 109 -10.28 -5.24 -8.24
CA ASN A 109 -10.37 -6.50 -7.50
C ASN A 109 -9.24 -6.66 -6.49
N TYR A 110 -8.04 -6.25 -6.86
CA TYR A 110 -6.91 -6.24 -5.93
C TYR A 110 -7.17 -5.30 -4.76
N PHE A 111 -7.62 -4.08 -5.04
CA PHE A 111 -7.96 -3.09 -4.03
C PHE A 111 -9.02 -3.64 -3.06
N LYS A 112 -10.10 -4.18 -3.59
CA LYS A 112 -11.21 -4.73 -2.81
C LYS A 112 -10.74 -5.86 -1.89
N ASN A 113 -9.94 -6.80 -2.42
CA ASN A 113 -9.39 -7.91 -1.63
C ASN A 113 -8.46 -7.40 -0.53
N MET A 114 -7.63 -6.43 -0.84
CA MET A 114 -6.71 -5.79 0.11
C MET A 114 -7.49 -5.12 1.26
N MET A 115 -8.53 -4.37 0.95
CA MET A 115 -9.36 -3.68 1.94
C MET A 115 -10.13 -4.68 2.81
N THR A 116 -10.71 -5.69 2.20
CA THR A 116 -11.47 -6.74 2.91
C THR A 116 -10.56 -7.51 3.88
N LYS A 117 -9.38 -7.87 3.41
CA LYS A 117 -8.39 -8.57 4.23
C LYS A 117 -7.94 -7.71 5.41
N ARG A 118 -7.69 -6.42 5.18
CA ARG A 118 -7.26 -5.51 6.25
C ARG A 118 -8.36 -5.30 7.28
N ASN A 119 -9.60 -5.13 6.83
CA ASN A 119 -10.74 -5.02 7.74
C ASN A 119 -10.86 -6.26 8.63
N TYR A 120 -10.74 -7.44 8.05
CA TYR A 120 -10.77 -8.69 8.79
C TYR A 120 -9.66 -8.75 9.84
N GLN A 121 -8.44 -8.34 9.47
CA GLN A 121 -7.30 -8.32 10.40
C GLN A 121 -7.53 -7.37 11.56
N ILE A 122 -8.06 -6.18 11.32
CA ILE A 122 -8.36 -5.19 12.36
C ILE A 122 -9.43 -5.72 13.31
N LEU A 123 -10.51 -6.29 12.78
CA LEU A 123 -11.60 -6.85 13.59
C LEU A 123 -11.09 -7.99 14.47
N LYS A 124 -10.22 -8.83 13.95
CA LYS A 124 -9.61 -9.92 14.70
C LYS A 124 -8.74 -9.41 15.84
N LEU A 125 -7.94 -8.36 15.60
CA LEU A 125 -7.11 -7.75 16.64
C LEU A 125 -7.96 -7.14 17.75
N ILE A 126 -9.07 -6.49 17.40
CA ILE A 126 -10.01 -5.92 18.37
C ILE A 126 -10.63 -7.04 19.21
N GLU A 127 -11.06 -8.14 18.59
CA GLU A 127 -11.63 -9.29 19.28
C GLU A 127 -10.64 -9.89 20.28
N GLU A 128 -9.40 -10.10 19.87
CA GLU A 128 -8.34 -10.64 20.72
C GLU A 128 -8.08 -9.71 21.92
N GLU A 129 -8.08 -8.42 21.70
CA GLU A 129 -7.88 -7.42 22.76
C GLU A 129 -9.07 -7.44 23.77
N MET A 130 -10.29 -7.57 23.28
CA MET A 130 -11.48 -7.68 24.13
C MET A 130 -11.47 -8.95 24.97
N ILE A 131 -11.07 -10.08 24.39
CA ILE A 131 -10.92 -11.35 25.11
C ILE A 131 -9.88 -11.20 26.22
N LYS A 132 -8.73 -10.62 25.91
CA LYS A 132 -7.63 -10.39 26.85
C LYS A 132 -8.08 -9.53 28.03
N LYS A 133 -8.82 -8.44 27.78
CA LYS A 133 -9.36 -7.57 28.84
C LYS A 133 -10.40 -8.29 29.68
N GLY A 134 -11.22 -9.16 29.06
CA GLY A 134 -12.20 -9.98 29.78
C GLY A 134 -11.51 -10.98 30.73
N GLU A 135 -10.43 -11.60 30.29
CA GLU A 135 -9.63 -12.51 31.14
C GLU A 135 -8.96 -11.78 32.29
N GLU A 136 -8.39 -10.60 32.06
CA GLU A 136 -7.80 -9.77 33.10
C GLU A 136 -8.83 -9.39 34.18
N LYS A 137 -10.06 -9.04 33.79
CA LYS A 137 -11.14 -8.73 34.71
C LYS A 137 -11.54 -9.95 35.55
N LYS A 138 -11.60 -11.13 34.95
CA LYS A 138 -11.91 -12.37 35.69
C LYS A 138 -10.84 -12.70 36.72
N ASP A 139 -9.56 -12.58 36.33
CA ASP A 139 -8.44 -12.80 37.23
C ASP A 139 -8.47 -11.84 38.41
N ASN A 140 -8.77 -10.56 38.19
CA ASN A 140 -8.87 -9.57 39.21
C ASN A 140 -10.06 -9.85 40.18
N GLN A 141 -11.16 -10.41 39.68
CA GLN A 141 -12.32 -10.80 40.51
C GLN A 141 -12.02 -12.03 41.34
N ILE A 142 -11.21 -12.94 40.89
CA ILE A 142 -10.82 -14.16 41.61
C ILE A 142 -9.90 -13.83 42.78
N ILE A 143 -9.07 -12.82 42.68
CA ILE A 143 -8.12 -12.39 43.71
C ILE A 143 -8.81 -11.71 44.90
N HIS A 144 -10.01 -11.22 44.73
CA HIS A 144 -10.82 -10.64 45.79
C HIS A 144 -11.75 -11.69 46.38
#